data_73fcef6ab6e8995e5016881b6d24e9da
#
_entry.id   73fcef6ab6e8995e5016881b6d24e9da
#
_cell.length_a   1.000
_cell.length_b   1.000
_cell.length_c   1.000
_cell.angle_alpha   90.00
_cell.angle_beta   90.00
_cell.angle_gamma   90.00
#
_symmetry.space_group_name_H-M   'P 1'
#
loop_
_entity.id
_entity.type
_entity.pdbx_description
1 polymer ?
#
loop_
_entity_poly.entity_id
_entity_poly.type
_entity_poly.pdbx_seq_one_letter_code
_entity_poly.pdbx_strand_id
1 'polypeptide(L)'
;MTYHTKRRMLVGFASTAAMIGALLVSSVYSQAATLSPEQRKDGQFASPSTSHAGRLPANQHFWDALALEPRDAWSRLRASLQWQESLDEPRVQQWIDHYRASPHNIVEITERARPWLAWIVEQVEERGLPGEIALIPFVESSFDPTARSHRGAAGLWQFMPGTGDALGLRRARGYDGRLDVVASTRAALDYIELQADQWYEGDLELSLAAYNAGAGTVNRARRNAISSGNGDDYWSLSLPRETMNYVPKLKAIAAIINDPDKYQVALPDIEDAPAFAKIPVSRPLGLDEAARLSGASRGELSELNPALSNGTAHPGQARVLLVPTDRADTLMARLETPASPSGSGDGSYVVQSGDSLSTIASRQGVSVSRIRQVNGLNGDVLHPGQVLDLPRESVAYR
;
A
#
# COMPACT_ATOMS: atom_id res chain seq x y z
N MET A 1 -22.53 -10.18 55.24
CA MET A 1 -21.43 -10.91 55.89
C MET A 1 -20.99 -11.98 54.95
N THR A 2 -19.92 -12.06 54.31
CA THR A 2 -18.57 -11.54 54.33
C THR A 2 -18.01 -11.62 52.89
N TYR A 3 -17.48 -10.55 52.38
CA TYR A 3 -16.78 -10.48 51.09
C TYR A 3 -15.43 -11.20 51.22
N HIS A 4 -15.11 -12.09 50.29
CA HIS A 4 -13.76 -12.59 50.06
C HIS A 4 -13.21 -12.09 48.73
N THR A 5 -12.34 -11.11 48.84
CA THR A 5 -11.47 -10.55 47.81
C THR A 5 -10.38 -11.58 47.45
N LYS A 6 -10.31 -12.04 46.21
CA LYS A 6 -9.13 -12.77 45.68
C LYS A 6 -8.34 -11.85 44.75
N ARG A 7 -7.21 -11.35 45.27
CA ARG A 7 -6.10 -10.78 44.50
C ARG A 7 -5.54 -11.85 43.60
N ARG A 8 -5.48 -11.60 42.29
CA ARG A 8 -4.63 -12.33 41.36
C ARG A 8 -3.32 -11.60 41.16
N MET A 9 -2.22 -12.26 41.52
CA MET A 9 -0.84 -11.87 41.21
C MET A 9 -0.62 -11.85 39.71
N LEU A 10 -0.08 -10.74 39.22
CA LEU A 10 0.61 -10.67 37.93
C LEU A 10 1.97 -11.37 38.11
N VAL A 11 2.18 -12.46 37.40
CA VAL A 11 3.51 -13.03 37.16
C VAL A 11 3.92 -12.59 35.77
N GLY A 12 4.92 -11.71 35.70
CA GLY A 12 5.56 -11.31 34.45
C GLY A 12 6.40 -12.47 33.91
N PHE A 13 6.16 -12.87 32.70
CA PHE A 13 7.11 -13.65 31.90
C PHE A 13 7.84 -12.70 30.94
N ALA A 14 9.09 -12.44 31.29
CA ALA A 14 10.04 -11.79 30.41
C ALA A 14 10.38 -12.75 29.25
N SER A 15 10.23 -12.26 28.05
CA SER A 15 10.55 -12.92 26.78
C SER A 15 12.06 -13.06 26.63
N THR A 16 12.56 -14.30 26.62
CA THR A 16 13.87 -14.70 26.11
C THR A 16 13.70 -15.31 24.73
N ALA A 17 13.65 -14.48 23.71
CA ALA A 17 13.73 -14.93 22.32
C ALA A 17 14.47 -13.88 21.48
N ALA A 18 15.76 -13.69 21.75
CA ALA A 18 16.65 -12.91 20.89
C ALA A 18 18.08 -13.40 21.11
N MET A 19 18.43 -14.57 20.61
CA MET A 19 19.82 -15.00 20.33
C MET A 19 19.84 -16.39 19.69
N ILE A 20 19.36 -16.55 18.47
CA ILE A 20 19.75 -17.63 17.55
C ILE A 20 19.61 -17.05 16.12
N GLY A 21 20.55 -16.25 15.70
CA GLY A 21 20.57 -15.65 14.37
C GLY A 21 21.94 -15.14 13.92
N ALA A 22 22.97 -15.38 14.71
CA ALA A 22 24.31 -14.82 14.46
C ALA A 22 25.43 -15.86 14.39
N LEU A 23 25.18 -17.11 14.04
CA LEU A 23 26.21 -18.18 14.04
C LEU A 23 26.28 -19.03 12.77
N LEU A 24 25.79 -18.58 11.62
CA LEU A 24 25.93 -19.30 10.35
C LEU A 24 26.55 -18.50 9.18
N VAL A 25 27.18 -17.36 9.44
CA VAL A 25 27.90 -16.60 8.40
C VAL A 25 29.42 -16.59 8.58
N SER A 26 29.96 -17.27 9.59
CA SER A 26 31.44 -17.24 9.86
C SER A 26 32.19 -18.51 9.48
N SER A 27 31.64 -19.44 8.68
CA SER A 27 32.33 -20.69 8.32
C SER A 27 32.75 -20.81 6.85
N VAL A 28 32.67 -19.78 6.03
CA VAL A 28 33.08 -19.81 4.61
C VAL A 28 34.34 -18.97 4.31
N TYR A 29 34.91 -18.26 5.29
CA TYR A 29 36.09 -17.42 5.08
C TYR A 29 37.39 -17.91 5.75
N SER A 30 37.52 -19.22 6.00
CA SER A 30 38.76 -19.76 6.64
C SER A 30 39.36 -20.98 5.96
N GLN A 31 39.46 -21.02 4.64
CA GLN A 31 40.28 -22.01 3.92
C GLN A 31 41.07 -21.45 2.74
N ALA A 32 41.61 -20.26 2.87
CA ALA A 32 42.51 -19.70 1.87
C ALA A 32 43.74 -19.01 2.50
N ALA A 33 44.42 -19.66 3.43
CA ALA A 33 45.73 -19.22 3.91
C ALA A 33 46.44 -20.32 4.65
N THR A 34 47.00 -21.33 3.95
CA THR A 34 48.22 -22.03 4.36
C THR A 34 48.77 -22.82 3.16
N LEU A 35 49.49 -22.17 2.29
CA LEU A 35 50.47 -22.82 1.46
C LEU A 35 51.81 -22.13 1.74
N SER A 36 52.72 -22.88 2.39
CA SER A 36 54.08 -22.50 2.70
C SER A 36 54.94 -22.29 1.45
N PRO A 37 55.97 -21.40 1.48
CA PRO A 37 56.78 -21.05 0.33
C PRO A 37 58.02 -21.94 0.22
N GLU A 38 57.85 -23.22 -0.08
CA GLU A 38 58.98 -24.11 -0.40
C GLU A 38 58.60 -25.10 -1.47
N GLN A 39 58.55 -24.64 -2.72
CA GLN A 39 58.74 -25.45 -3.93
C GLN A 39 58.89 -24.54 -5.16
N ARG A 40 59.93 -23.73 -5.19
CA ARG A 40 60.47 -23.16 -6.40
C ARG A 40 61.80 -23.83 -6.69
N LYS A 41 61.75 -24.82 -7.58
CA LYS A 41 62.93 -25.19 -8.38
C LYS A 41 62.53 -25.80 -9.71
N ASP A 42 62.97 -25.11 -10.76
CA ASP A 42 63.37 -25.61 -12.07
C ASP A 42 62.33 -26.21 -13.02
N GLY A 43 61.99 -25.45 -14.05
CA GLY A 43 61.30 -25.95 -15.22
C GLY A 43 61.19 -24.90 -16.34
N GLN A 44 62.07 -25.02 -17.32
CA GLN A 44 62.24 -24.27 -18.54
C GLN A 44 60.94 -23.75 -19.17
N PHE A 45 60.95 -22.46 -19.50
CA PHE A 45 59.95 -21.83 -20.33
C PHE A 45 60.19 -22.24 -21.79
N ALA A 46 59.35 -23.13 -22.31
CA ALA A 46 59.12 -23.27 -23.75
C ALA A 46 57.96 -22.32 -24.12
N SER A 47 58.22 -21.38 -25.01
CA SER A 47 57.17 -20.52 -25.60
C SER A 47 56.21 -21.35 -26.44
N PRO A 48 54.93 -21.39 -26.18
CA PRO A 48 53.97 -21.96 -27.11
C PRO A 48 53.63 -20.93 -28.17
N SER A 49 53.85 -21.34 -29.40
CA SER A 49 53.38 -20.73 -30.65
C SER A 49 51.90 -20.35 -30.59
N THR A 50 51.62 -19.18 -31.11
CA THR A 50 50.27 -18.68 -31.43
C THR A 50 49.50 -19.72 -32.25
N SER A 51 48.55 -20.39 -31.62
CA SER A 51 47.48 -21.11 -32.28
C SER A 51 46.16 -20.88 -31.58
N HIS A 52 45.23 -20.18 -32.28
CA HIS A 52 43.81 -20.16 -32.11
C HIS A 52 43.31 -20.15 -30.62
N ALA A 53 43.31 -19.00 -29.99
CA ALA A 53 42.43 -18.74 -28.89
C ALA A 53 40.98 -18.86 -29.42
N GLY A 54 40.44 -20.06 -29.38
CA GLY A 54 39.00 -20.25 -29.44
C GLY A 54 38.40 -19.38 -28.34
N ARG A 55 37.74 -18.30 -28.74
CA ARG A 55 36.90 -17.49 -27.86
C ARG A 55 35.91 -18.49 -27.26
N LEU A 56 36.07 -18.83 -25.97
CA LEU A 56 35.00 -19.46 -25.20
C LEU A 56 33.78 -18.57 -25.44
N PRO A 57 32.64 -19.07 -25.82
CA PRO A 57 31.44 -18.26 -25.88
C PRO A 57 31.31 -17.68 -24.49
N ALA A 58 31.43 -16.36 -24.40
CA ALA A 58 31.10 -15.67 -23.17
C ALA A 58 29.69 -16.19 -22.79
N ASN A 59 29.56 -16.74 -21.60
CA ASN A 59 28.35 -17.37 -21.14
C ASN A 59 27.30 -16.28 -20.99
N GLN A 60 26.83 -15.75 -22.11
CA GLN A 60 25.75 -14.77 -22.20
C GLN A 60 24.57 -15.27 -21.36
N HIS A 61 24.26 -16.57 -21.46
CA HIS A 61 23.24 -17.22 -20.64
C HIS A 61 23.52 -17.21 -19.15
N PHE A 62 24.79 -17.10 -18.70
CA PHE A 62 25.11 -16.96 -17.29
C PHE A 62 24.81 -15.55 -16.78
N TRP A 63 25.10 -14.52 -17.57
CA TRP A 63 24.77 -13.15 -17.22
C TRP A 63 23.28 -12.86 -17.44
N ASP A 64 22.62 -13.49 -18.41
CA ASP A 64 21.17 -13.45 -18.60
C ASP A 64 20.43 -14.15 -17.47
N ALA A 65 21.00 -15.23 -16.89
CA ALA A 65 20.47 -15.90 -15.71
C ALA A 65 20.73 -15.14 -14.39
N LEU A 66 21.78 -14.28 -14.37
CA LEU A 66 22.07 -13.38 -13.26
C LEU A 66 21.43 -12.00 -13.43
N ALA A 67 21.10 -11.59 -14.63
CA ALA A 67 20.17 -10.50 -14.84
C ALA A 67 18.83 -10.99 -14.27
N LEU A 68 18.56 -10.57 -13.02
CA LEU A 68 17.22 -10.65 -12.47
C LEU A 68 16.34 -9.90 -13.47
N GLU A 69 15.64 -10.63 -14.33
CA GLU A 69 14.59 -10.01 -15.15
C GLU A 69 13.73 -9.19 -14.18
N PRO A 70 13.37 -7.95 -14.55
CA PRO A 70 12.45 -7.19 -13.71
C PRO A 70 11.23 -8.08 -13.49
N ARG A 71 11.08 -8.60 -12.27
CA ARG A 71 9.94 -9.45 -11.92
C ARG A 71 8.74 -8.54 -12.03
N ASP A 72 7.82 -8.89 -12.91
CA ASP A 72 6.51 -8.25 -12.89
C ASP A 72 5.78 -8.61 -11.58
N ALA A 73 4.86 -7.74 -11.15
CA ALA A 73 4.13 -7.93 -9.91
C ALA A 73 3.32 -9.24 -9.88
N TRP A 74 2.91 -9.75 -11.06
CA TRP A 74 2.22 -11.03 -11.17
C TRP A 74 3.15 -12.21 -10.88
N SER A 75 4.40 -12.14 -11.31
CA SER A 75 5.40 -13.18 -11.02
C SER A 75 5.68 -13.26 -9.53
N ARG A 76 5.77 -12.13 -8.84
CA ARG A 76 5.88 -12.07 -7.38
C ARG A 76 4.64 -12.64 -6.70
N LEU A 77 3.44 -12.22 -7.12
CA LEU A 77 2.20 -12.77 -6.62
C LEU A 77 2.12 -14.29 -6.80
N ARG A 78 2.44 -14.80 -8.01
CA ARG A 78 2.45 -16.24 -8.27
C ARG A 78 3.36 -17.02 -7.34
N ALA A 79 4.54 -16.46 -7.04
CA ALA A 79 5.49 -17.08 -6.11
C ALA A 79 4.99 -17.16 -4.66
N SER A 80 4.04 -16.30 -4.28
CA SER A 80 3.46 -16.26 -2.92
C SER A 80 2.12 -16.99 -2.78
N LEU A 81 1.55 -17.53 -3.86
CA LEU A 81 0.31 -18.31 -3.81
C LEU A 81 0.51 -19.62 -3.04
N GLN A 82 -0.40 -19.93 -2.13
CA GLN A 82 -0.33 -21.12 -1.25
C GLN A 82 -1.53 -22.05 -1.40
N TRP A 83 -2.66 -21.58 -1.94
CA TRP A 83 -3.92 -22.34 -2.00
C TRP A 83 -4.18 -22.98 -3.35
N GLN A 84 -3.12 -23.38 -4.05
CA GLN A 84 -3.24 -24.00 -5.37
C GLN A 84 -3.63 -25.50 -5.28
N GLU A 85 -3.71 -26.04 -4.08
CA GLU A 85 -4.33 -27.32 -3.80
C GLU A 85 -5.86 -27.17 -3.76
N SER A 86 -6.60 -28.27 -3.98
CA SER A 86 -8.08 -28.27 -3.94
C SER A 86 -8.77 -27.40 -4.99
N LEU A 87 -8.12 -27.16 -6.13
CA LEU A 87 -8.77 -26.51 -7.26
C LEU A 87 -9.88 -27.38 -7.88
N ASP A 88 -9.88 -28.68 -7.61
CA ASP A 88 -10.92 -29.64 -8.06
C ASP A 88 -12.26 -29.50 -7.34
N GLU A 89 -12.32 -28.68 -6.32
CA GLU A 89 -13.58 -28.38 -5.63
C GLU A 89 -14.63 -27.81 -6.62
N PRO A 90 -15.82 -28.40 -6.72
CA PRO A 90 -16.80 -28.04 -7.74
C PRO A 90 -17.16 -26.57 -7.79
N ARG A 91 -17.20 -25.88 -6.62
CA ARG A 91 -17.49 -24.46 -6.55
C ARG A 91 -16.33 -23.61 -7.10
N VAL A 92 -15.09 -24.06 -6.96
CA VAL A 92 -13.92 -23.38 -7.54
C VAL A 92 -13.95 -23.53 -9.07
N GLN A 93 -14.19 -24.74 -9.57
CA GLN A 93 -14.30 -25.00 -11.01
C GLN A 93 -15.43 -24.18 -11.66
N GLN A 94 -16.58 -24.08 -10.99
CA GLN A 94 -17.68 -23.25 -11.47
C GLN A 94 -17.26 -21.76 -11.64
N TRP A 95 -16.44 -21.24 -10.71
CA TRP A 95 -15.96 -19.86 -10.80
C TRP A 95 -14.83 -19.69 -11.83
N ILE A 96 -13.98 -20.70 -12.01
CA ILE A 96 -13.01 -20.70 -13.12
C ILE A 96 -13.75 -20.59 -14.45
N ASP A 97 -14.78 -21.44 -14.66
CA ASP A 97 -15.59 -21.42 -15.89
C ASP A 97 -16.33 -20.08 -16.08
N HIS A 98 -16.84 -19.51 -14.97
CA HIS A 98 -17.49 -18.20 -15.00
C HIS A 98 -16.54 -17.08 -15.44
N TYR A 99 -15.33 -17.03 -14.90
CA TYR A 99 -14.33 -16.03 -15.27
C TYR A 99 -13.82 -16.23 -16.71
N ARG A 100 -13.62 -17.46 -17.11
CA ARG A 100 -13.23 -17.81 -18.50
C ARG A 100 -14.28 -17.42 -19.53
N ALA A 101 -15.54 -17.42 -19.17
CA ALA A 101 -16.62 -16.98 -20.08
C ALA A 101 -16.53 -15.49 -20.45
N SER A 102 -15.77 -14.70 -19.69
CA SER A 102 -15.59 -13.25 -19.91
C SER A 102 -14.16 -12.81 -19.59
N PRO A 103 -13.14 -13.28 -20.33
CA PRO A 103 -11.74 -12.99 -20.05
C PRO A 103 -11.43 -11.48 -20.13
N HIS A 104 -12.18 -10.74 -20.94
CA HIS A 104 -12.08 -9.29 -21.02
C HIS A 104 -12.31 -8.59 -19.67
N ASN A 105 -13.25 -9.09 -18.86
CA ASN A 105 -13.50 -8.54 -17.54
C ASN A 105 -12.29 -8.72 -16.60
N ILE A 106 -11.57 -9.85 -16.73
CA ILE A 106 -10.35 -10.08 -15.94
C ILE A 106 -9.29 -9.05 -16.32
N VAL A 107 -9.06 -8.84 -17.61
CA VAL A 107 -8.09 -7.86 -18.12
C VAL A 107 -8.44 -6.46 -17.62
N GLU A 108 -9.70 -6.05 -17.73
CA GLU A 108 -10.15 -4.74 -17.25
C GLU A 108 -9.94 -4.55 -15.74
N ILE A 109 -10.25 -5.59 -14.94
CA ILE A 109 -10.04 -5.55 -13.49
C ILE A 109 -8.55 -5.51 -13.14
N THR A 110 -7.73 -6.30 -13.83
CA THR A 110 -6.29 -6.36 -13.58
C THR A 110 -5.56 -5.10 -14.05
N GLU A 111 -6.05 -4.39 -15.06
CA GLU A 111 -5.57 -3.05 -15.40
C GLU A 111 -5.82 -2.03 -14.28
N ARG A 112 -6.97 -2.08 -13.62
CA ARG A 112 -7.25 -1.23 -12.45
C ARG A 112 -6.36 -1.57 -11.24
N ALA A 113 -5.82 -2.79 -11.18
CA ALA A 113 -4.88 -3.18 -10.15
C ALA A 113 -3.49 -2.53 -10.28
N ARG A 114 -3.14 -2.00 -11.47
CA ARG A 114 -1.82 -1.47 -11.82
C ARG A 114 -1.22 -0.53 -10.74
N PRO A 115 -1.92 0.46 -10.19
CA PRO A 115 -1.34 1.34 -9.17
C PRO A 115 -1.13 0.67 -7.81
N TRP A 116 -1.77 -0.47 -7.54
CA TRP A 116 -1.94 -1.02 -6.20
C TRP A 116 -1.27 -2.36 -5.98
N LEU A 117 -1.21 -3.21 -7.02
CA LEU A 117 -0.88 -4.64 -6.90
C LEU A 117 0.47 -4.88 -6.25
N ALA A 118 1.55 -4.31 -6.80
CA ALA A 118 2.90 -4.54 -6.28
C ALA A 118 3.00 -4.20 -4.79
N TRP A 119 2.46 -3.06 -4.38
CA TRP A 119 2.46 -2.65 -2.98
C TRP A 119 1.57 -3.54 -2.09
N ILE A 120 0.38 -3.97 -2.57
CA ILE A 120 -0.50 -4.86 -1.80
C ILE A 120 0.15 -6.23 -1.63
N VAL A 121 0.77 -6.79 -2.67
CA VAL A 121 1.51 -8.05 -2.60
C VAL A 121 2.63 -7.96 -1.57
N GLU A 122 3.42 -6.88 -1.59
CA GLU A 122 4.45 -6.63 -0.58
C GLU A 122 3.86 -6.64 0.85
N GLN A 123 2.72 -5.98 1.08
CA GLN A 123 2.09 -5.93 2.40
C GLN A 123 1.56 -7.30 2.86
N VAL A 124 1.13 -8.15 1.94
CA VAL A 124 0.69 -9.53 2.22
C VAL A 124 1.90 -10.41 2.56
N GLU A 125 2.98 -10.32 1.79
CA GLU A 125 4.22 -11.08 2.01
C GLU A 125 4.91 -10.71 3.33
N GLU A 126 4.97 -9.41 3.68
CA GLU A 126 5.54 -8.94 4.95
C GLU A 126 4.88 -9.56 6.18
N ARG A 127 3.63 -10.02 6.06
CA ARG A 127 2.86 -10.71 7.11
C ARG A 127 2.92 -12.22 7.02
N GLY A 128 3.57 -12.76 5.99
CA GLY A 128 3.58 -14.21 5.74
C GLY A 128 2.21 -14.78 5.37
N LEU A 129 1.29 -13.93 4.89
CA LEU A 129 -0.02 -14.37 4.43
C LEU A 129 0.05 -14.97 3.02
N PRO A 130 -0.87 -15.90 2.67
CA PRO A 130 -1.00 -16.41 1.31
C PRO A 130 -1.22 -15.29 0.30
N GLY A 131 -0.55 -15.38 -0.86
CA GLY A 131 -0.64 -14.41 -1.94
C GLY A 131 -2.07 -14.17 -2.43
N GLU A 132 -2.94 -15.16 -2.31
CA GLU A 132 -4.35 -15.06 -2.64
C GLU A 132 -5.06 -13.90 -1.94
N ILE A 133 -4.62 -13.54 -0.73
CA ILE A 133 -5.16 -12.42 0.05
C ILE A 133 -5.02 -11.07 -0.71
N ALA A 134 -3.95 -10.91 -1.50
CA ALA A 134 -3.75 -9.71 -2.32
C ALA A 134 -4.82 -9.55 -3.43
N LEU A 135 -5.56 -10.61 -3.73
CA LEU A 135 -6.63 -10.62 -4.73
C LEU A 135 -8.04 -10.34 -4.15
N ILE A 136 -8.15 -10.11 -2.85
CA ILE A 136 -9.45 -9.74 -2.24
C ILE A 136 -10.05 -8.50 -2.92
N PRO A 137 -9.30 -7.41 -3.22
CA PRO A 137 -9.82 -6.28 -3.96
C PRO A 137 -10.39 -6.62 -5.34
N PHE A 138 -9.92 -7.69 -6.00
CA PHE A 138 -10.52 -8.19 -7.24
C PHE A 138 -11.97 -8.62 -7.02
N VAL A 139 -12.23 -9.35 -5.93
CA VAL A 139 -13.56 -9.90 -5.59
C VAL A 139 -14.49 -8.84 -5.02
N GLU A 140 -13.97 -7.92 -4.21
CA GLU A 140 -14.73 -6.93 -3.46
C GLU A 140 -15.14 -5.70 -4.30
N SER A 141 -14.18 -5.12 -5.00
CA SER A 141 -14.35 -3.83 -5.68
C SER A 141 -13.94 -3.83 -7.14
N SER A 142 -13.48 -4.97 -7.69
CA SER A 142 -12.83 -5.02 -9.00
C SER A 142 -11.64 -4.04 -9.08
N PHE A 143 -10.87 -3.91 -8.00
CA PHE A 143 -9.76 -2.97 -7.82
C PHE A 143 -10.14 -1.49 -8.00
N ASP A 144 -11.40 -1.11 -7.83
CA ASP A 144 -11.82 0.29 -7.82
C ASP A 144 -11.72 0.88 -6.39
N PRO A 145 -10.76 1.78 -6.13
CA PRO A 145 -10.57 2.38 -4.81
C PRO A 145 -11.70 3.36 -4.43
N THR A 146 -12.54 3.74 -5.38
CA THR A 146 -13.69 4.63 -5.18
C THR A 146 -15.00 3.89 -5.00
N ALA A 147 -15.00 2.55 -5.18
CA ALA A 147 -16.18 1.73 -5.17
C ALA A 147 -17.04 1.94 -3.91
N ARG A 148 -18.36 2.01 -4.12
CA ARG A 148 -19.36 2.11 -3.05
C ARG A 148 -20.53 1.18 -3.33
N SER A 149 -20.84 0.31 -2.37
CA SER A 149 -21.99 -0.57 -2.48
C SER A 149 -23.29 0.13 -2.06
N HIS A 150 -24.43 -0.38 -2.52
CA HIS A 150 -25.75 0.09 -2.08
C HIS A 150 -25.98 -0.03 -0.56
N ARG A 151 -25.25 -0.93 0.11
CA ARG A 151 -25.29 -1.12 1.57
C ARG A 151 -24.32 -0.23 2.32
N GLY A 152 -23.54 0.62 1.61
CA GLY A 152 -22.62 1.59 2.18
C GLY A 152 -21.21 1.07 2.41
N ALA A 153 -20.83 -0.13 1.93
CA ALA A 153 -19.44 -0.55 1.89
C ALA A 153 -18.64 0.35 0.95
N ALA A 154 -17.34 0.58 1.21
CA ALA A 154 -16.54 1.52 0.43
C ALA A 154 -15.06 1.12 0.32
N GLY A 155 -14.45 1.51 -0.81
CA GLY A 155 -13.03 1.38 -1.12
C GLY A 155 -12.64 0.02 -1.68
N LEU A 156 -11.35 -0.19 -1.88
CA LEU A 156 -10.80 -1.44 -2.41
C LEU A 156 -11.27 -2.67 -1.62
N TRP A 157 -11.31 -2.55 -0.30
CA TRP A 157 -11.58 -3.61 0.66
C TRP A 157 -13.04 -3.67 1.11
N GLN A 158 -13.91 -2.84 0.55
CA GLN A 158 -15.36 -2.78 0.81
C GLN A 158 -15.75 -2.78 2.31
N PHE A 159 -15.08 -1.99 3.11
CA PHE A 159 -15.43 -1.86 4.52
C PHE A 159 -16.81 -1.22 4.72
N MET A 160 -17.65 -1.89 5.50
CA MET A 160 -18.89 -1.30 6.03
C MET A 160 -18.54 -0.14 7.00
N PRO A 161 -19.41 0.89 7.12
CA PRO A 161 -19.16 2.03 8.00
C PRO A 161 -18.77 1.63 9.42
N GLY A 162 -19.55 0.78 10.07
CA GLY A 162 -19.31 0.36 11.45
C GLY A 162 -18.03 -0.45 11.61
N THR A 163 -17.71 -1.35 10.66
CA THR A 163 -16.47 -2.13 10.68
C THR A 163 -15.27 -1.22 10.47
N GLY A 164 -15.34 -0.30 9.50
CA GLY A 164 -14.28 0.67 9.26
C GLY A 164 -14.01 1.55 10.48
N ASP A 165 -15.05 2.06 11.12
CA ASP A 165 -14.90 2.88 12.34
C ASP A 165 -14.25 2.08 13.49
N ALA A 166 -14.65 0.82 13.70
CA ALA A 166 -14.08 -0.08 14.72
C ALA A 166 -12.59 -0.40 14.46
N LEU A 167 -12.18 -0.43 13.18
CA LEU A 167 -10.79 -0.66 12.77
C LEU A 167 -9.98 0.65 12.63
N GLY A 168 -10.54 1.79 13.05
CA GLY A 168 -9.86 3.07 13.03
C GLY A 168 -9.80 3.78 11.68
N LEU A 169 -10.57 3.33 10.69
CA LEU A 169 -10.74 4.00 9.41
C LEU A 169 -11.66 5.22 9.58
N ARG A 170 -11.06 6.34 9.98
CA ARG A 170 -11.78 7.56 10.32
C ARG A 170 -12.58 8.09 9.14
N ARG A 171 -13.79 8.57 9.43
CA ARG A 171 -14.62 9.32 8.48
C ARG A 171 -14.84 10.72 9.03
N ALA A 172 -14.50 11.74 8.26
CA ALA A 172 -14.63 13.14 8.62
C ALA A 172 -15.06 13.96 7.40
N ARG A 173 -15.38 15.23 7.61
CA ARG A 173 -15.67 16.12 6.48
C ARG A 173 -14.46 16.20 5.55
N GLY A 174 -14.65 15.79 4.30
CA GLY A 174 -13.58 15.81 3.29
C GLY A 174 -12.66 14.59 3.29
N TYR A 175 -12.86 13.61 4.18
CA TYR A 175 -12.04 12.41 4.26
C TYR A 175 -12.84 11.16 4.65
N ASP A 176 -12.64 10.08 3.91
CA ASP A 176 -13.18 8.76 4.23
C ASP A 176 -12.03 7.73 4.22
N GLY A 177 -11.57 7.30 5.39
CA GLY A 177 -10.43 6.39 5.55
C GLY A 177 -10.63 5.01 4.93
N ARG A 178 -11.87 4.62 4.59
CA ARG A 178 -12.15 3.37 3.88
C ARG A 178 -11.72 3.44 2.41
N LEU A 179 -11.60 4.66 1.86
CA LEU A 179 -11.09 4.94 0.52
C LEU A 179 -9.58 5.21 0.52
N ASP A 180 -8.95 5.37 1.70
CA ASP A 180 -7.51 5.49 1.83
C ASP A 180 -6.89 4.11 1.63
N VAL A 181 -6.22 3.91 0.49
CA VAL A 181 -5.71 2.59 0.11
C VAL A 181 -4.70 2.06 1.13
N VAL A 182 -3.83 2.92 1.66
CA VAL A 182 -2.81 2.51 2.64
C VAL A 182 -3.45 2.15 3.99
N ALA A 183 -4.37 3.00 4.47
CA ALA A 183 -5.03 2.76 5.74
C ALA A 183 -5.96 1.54 5.68
N SER A 184 -6.76 1.41 4.60
CA SER A 184 -7.71 0.31 4.46
C SER A 184 -7.04 -1.03 4.18
N THR A 185 -5.93 -1.07 3.42
CA THR A 185 -5.16 -2.31 3.24
C THR A 185 -4.61 -2.81 4.56
N ARG A 186 -3.96 -1.93 5.33
CA ARG A 186 -3.48 -2.31 6.66
C ARG A 186 -4.61 -2.85 7.54
N ALA A 187 -5.72 -2.12 7.63
CA ALA A 187 -6.87 -2.52 8.44
C ALA A 187 -7.47 -3.86 7.98
N ALA A 188 -7.49 -4.14 6.67
CA ALA A 188 -8.01 -5.40 6.14
C ALA A 188 -7.12 -6.59 6.52
N LEU A 189 -5.82 -6.45 6.32
CA LEU A 189 -4.86 -7.51 6.66
C LEU A 189 -4.84 -7.77 8.17
N ASP A 190 -4.74 -6.71 8.99
CA ASP A 190 -4.80 -6.82 10.45
C ASP A 190 -6.10 -7.48 10.92
N TYR A 191 -7.23 -7.21 10.27
CA TYR A 191 -8.53 -7.78 10.63
C TYR A 191 -8.65 -9.25 10.23
N ILE A 192 -8.12 -9.64 9.07
CA ILE A 192 -8.10 -11.03 8.60
C ILE A 192 -7.23 -11.89 9.53
N GLU A 193 -6.02 -11.42 9.85
CA GLU A 193 -5.12 -12.11 10.80
C GLU A 193 -5.74 -12.23 12.18
N LEU A 194 -6.28 -11.12 12.72
CA LEU A 194 -6.92 -11.12 14.04
C LEU A 194 -8.05 -12.14 14.13
N GLN A 195 -8.90 -12.25 13.10
CA GLN A 195 -10.00 -13.21 13.09
C GLN A 195 -9.48 -14.64 13.00
N ALA A 196 -8.51 -14.90 12.12
CA ALA A 196 -7.90 -16.21 11.98
C ALA A 196 -7.31 -16.69 13.31
N ASP A 197 -6.45 -15.88 13.93
CA ASP A 197 -5.71 -16.24 15.13
C ASP A 197 -6.60 -16.36 16.37
N GLN A 198 -7.51 -15.40 16.56
CA GLN A 198 -8.28 -15.37 17.82
C GLN A 198 -9.54 -16.23 17.80
N TRP A 199 -10.13 -16.49 16.63
CA TRP A 199 -11.44 -17.12 16.55
C TRP A 199 -11.48 -18.40 15.73
N TYR A 200 -10.48 -18.64 14.88
CA TYR A 200 -10.50 -19.73 13.89
C TYR A 200 -9.21 -20.57 13.89
N GLU A 201 -8.40 -20.50 14.95
CA GLU A 201 -7.22 -21.37 15.14
C GLU A 201 -6.20 -21.29 13.98
N GLY A 202 -6.12 -20.13 13.33
CA GLY A 202 -5.29 -19.86 12.16
C GLY A 202 -5.97 -20.14 10.81
N ASP A 203 -7.23 -20.59 10.80
CA ASP A 203 -7.97 -20.87 9.56
C ASP A 203 -8.36 -19.59 8.84
N LEU A 204 -7.61 -19.29 7.76
CA LEU A 204 -7.84 -18.11 6.93
C LEU A 204 -9.09 -18.22 6.06
N GLU A 205 -9.54 -19.41 5.66
CA GLU A 205 -10.77 -19.59 4.88
C GLU A 205 -12.00 -19.24 5.73
N LEU A 206 -12.02 -19.64 6.99
CA LEU A 206 -13.04 -19.22 7.97
C LEU A 206 -12.96 -17.73 8.28
N SER A 207 -11.74 -17.17 8.38
CA SER A 207 -11.54 -15.72 8.55
C SER A 207 -12.11 -14.95 7.38
N LEU A 208 -11.87 -15.37 6.15
CA LEU A 208 -12.44 -14.76 4.95
C LEU A 208 -13.96 -14.88 4.88
N ALA A 209 -14.51 -16.02 5.30
CA ALA A 209 -15.96 -16.15 5.44
C ALA A 209 -16.54 -15.15 6.44
N ALA A 210 -15.82 -14.92 7.55
CA ALA A 210 -16.21 -13.95 8.56
C ALA A 210 -15.99 -12.50 8.12
N TYR A 211 -14.98 -12.24 7.31
CA TYR A 211 -14.77 -10.94 6.65
C TYR A 211 -15.99 -10.57 5.80
N ASN A 212 -16.49 -11.52 5.00
CA ASN A 212 -17.63 -11.31 4.11
C ASN A 212 -18.99 -11.27 4.84
N ALA A 213 -19.27 -12.24 5.73
CA ALA A 213 -20.60 -12.43 6.35
C ALA A 213 -20.71 -11.93 7.80
N GLY A 214 -19.58 -11.53 8.40
CA GLY A 214 -19.46 -11.26 9.82
C GLY A 214 -19.27 -12.52 10.66
N ALA A 215 -18.38 -12.46 11.65
CA ALA A 215 -18.02 -13.57 12.54
C ALA A 215 -19.22 -14.21 13.24
N GLY A 216 -20.23 -13.41 13.60
CA GLY A 216 -21.47 -13.94 14.22
C GLY A 216 -22.21 -14.96 13.35
N THR A 217 -22.20 -14.75 12.03
CA THR A 217 -22.82 -15.66 11.05
C THR A 217 -22.01 -16.96 10.96
N VAL A 218 -20.70 -16.86 10.79
CA VAL A 218 -19.81 -18.02 10.66
C VAL A 218 -19.81 -18.85 11.95
N ASN A 219 -19.67 -18.24 13.11
CA ASN A 219 -19.68 -18.93 14.40
C ASN A 219 -21.00 -19.64 14.69
N ARG A 220 -22.13 -19.12 14.22
CA ARG A 220 -23.43 -19.80 14.30
C ARG A 220 -23.46 -21.02 13.39
N ALA A 221 -22.98 -20.90 12.16
CA ALA A 221 -22.91 -22.00 11.21
C ALA A 221 -22.00 -23.14 11.74
N ARG A 222 -20.82 -22.81 12.30
CA ARG A 222 -19.90 -23.77 12.94
C ARG A 222 -20.61 -24.55 14.07
N ARG A 223 -21.24 -23.84 15.01
CA ARG A 223 -21.99 -24.50 16.10
C ARG A 223 -23.08 -25.46 15.59
N ASN A 224 -23.80 -25.02 14.56
CA ASN A 224 -24.83 -25.90 13.96
C ASN A 224 -24.24 -27.12 13.28
N ALA A 225 -23.14 -26.97 12.55
CA ALA A 225 -22.43 -28.07 11.90
C ALA A 225 -21.95 -29.11 12.94
N ILE A 226 -21.23 -28.65 13.98
CA ILE A 226 -20.75 -29.51 15.07
C ILE A 226 -21.91 -30.23 15.75
N SER A 227 -23.00 -29.56 16.06
CA SER A 227 -24.18 -30.17 16.70
C SER A 227 -24.90 -31.20 15.82
N SER A 228 -24.70 -31.10 14.50
CA SER A 228 -25.23 -32.06 13.52
C SER A 228 -24.26 -33.18 13.14
N GLY A 229 -23.07 -33.21 13.77
CA GLY A 229 -22.03 -34.20 13.48
C GLY A 229 -21.29 -33.97 12.16
N ASN A 230 -21.37 -32.75 11.61
CA ASN A 230 -20.64 -32.31 10.40
C ASN A 230 -19.32 -31.66 10.77
N GLY A 231 -18.41 -31.53 9.78
CA GLY A 231 -17.19 -30.72 9.89
C GLY A 231 -17.50 -29.25 10.12
N ASP A 232 -16.58 -28.52 10.75
CA ASP A 232 -16.72 -27.13 11.09
C ASP A 232 -15.77 -26.20 10.27
N ASP A 233 -15.09 -26.80 9.28
CA ASP A 233 -14.29 -26.10 8.27
C ASP A 233 -15.18 -25.34 7.27
N TYR A 234 -14.61 -24.36 6.57
CA TYR A 234 -15.34 -23.53 5.62
C TYR A 234 -16.19 -24.32 4.61
N TRP A 235 -15.66 -25.44 4.09
CA TRP A 235 -16.28 -26.21 3.01
C TRP A 235 -17.49 -27.02 3.47
N SER A 236 -17.52 -27.38 4.75
CA SER A 236 -18.59 -28.13 5.42
C SER A 236 -19.73 -27.24 5.94
N LEU A 237 -19.52 -25.88 5.98
CA LEU A 237 -20.52 -24.99 6.57
C LEU A 237 -21.66 -24.64 5.60
N SER A 238 -22.86 -24.54 6.17
CA SER A 238 -24.01 -23.90 5.50
C SER A 238 -24.03 -22.41 5.80
N LEU A 239 -23.50 -21.63 4.86
CA LEU A 239 -23.37 -20.18 4.93
C LEU A 239 -24.30 -19.49 3.90
N PRO A 240 -24.50 -18.17 3.97
CA PRO A 240 -25.16 -17.43 2.89
C PRO A 240 -24.48 -17.70 1.54
N ARG A 241 -25.27 -17.78 0.46
CA ARG A 241 -24.76 -18.12 -0.87
C ARG A 241 -23.56 -17.27 -1.32
N GLU A 242 -23.58 -15.98 -1.01
CA GLU A 242 -22.45 -15.07 -1.30
C GLU A 242 -21.17 -15.55 -0.61
N THR A 243 -21.28 -15.84 0.69
CA THR A 243 -20.15 -16.29 1.52
C THR A 243 -19.62 -17.67 1.12
N MET A 244 -20.53 -18.61 0.78
CA MET A 244 -20.13 -19.93 0.26
C MET A 244 -19.39 -19.85 -1.09
N ASN A 245 -19.47 -18.73 -1.79
CA ASN A 245 -18.75 -18.49 -3.03
C ASN A 245 -17.54 -17.56 -2.89
N TYR A 246 -17.30 -17.02 -1.70
CA TYR A 246 -16.26 -16.02 -1.50
C TYR A 246 -14.85 -16.60 -1.69
N VAL A 247 -14.51 -17.62 -0.92
CA VAL A 247 -13.22 -18.36 -1.06
C VAL A 247 -13.10 -19.04 -2.44
N PRO A 248 -14.14 -19.73 -2.97
CA PRO A 248 -14.10 -20.24 -4.34
C PRO A 248 -13.78 -19.20 -5.41
N LYS A 249 -14.34 -17.99 -5.35
CA LYS A 249 -14.02 -16.90 -6.26
C LYS A 249 -12.54 -16.53 -6.18
N LEU A 250 -12.02 -16.40 -4.96
CA LEU A 250 -10.65 -16.02 -4.71
C LEU A 250 -9.67 -17.08 -5.24
N LYS A 251 -9.92 -18.36 -4.95
CA LYS A 251 -9.12 -19.49 -5.48
C LYS A 251 -9.20 -19.56 -7.01
N ALA A 252 -10.36 -19.32 -7.59
CA ALA A 252 -10.54 -19.37 -9.04
C ALA A 252 -9.75 -18.29 -9.76
N ILE A 253 -9.78 -17.03 -9.28
CA ILE A 253 -8.98 -15.96 -9.91
C ILE A 253 -7.48 -16.17 -9.67
N ALA A 254 -7.08 -16.67 -8.50
CA ALA A 254 -5.71 -17.02 -8.22
C ALA A 254 -5.19 -18.13 -9.15
N ALA A 255 -5.98 -19.16 -9.41
CA ALA A 255 -5.64 -20.22 -10.38
C ALA A 255 -5.45 -19.67 -11.81
N ILE A 256 -6.32 -18.74 -12.23
CA ILE A 256 -6.21 -18.10 -13.54
C ILE A 256 -4.93 -17.24 -13.63
N ILE A 257 -4.62 -16.47 -12.60
CA ILE A 257 -3.40 -15.65 -12.54
C ILE A 257 -2.15 -16.52 -12.45
N ASN A 258 -2.24 -17.69 -11.80
CA ASN A 258 -1.12 -18.62 -11.71
C ASN A 258 -0.70 -19.22 -13.06
N ASP A 259 -1.66 -19.48 -13.93
CA ASP A 259 -1.42 -20.05 -15.26
C ASP A 259 -2.32 -19.33 -16.32
N PRO A 260 -2.02 -18.06 -16.62
CA PRO A 260 -2.87 -17.25 -17.49
C PRO A 260 -2.95 -17.80 -18.92
N ASP A 261 -1.89 -18.45 -19.42
CA ASP A 261 -1.86 -19.04 -20.75
C ASP A 261 -2.85 -20.20 -20.88
N LYS A 262 -2.92 -21.07 -19.86
CA LYS A 262 -3.91 -22.16 -19.80
C LYS A 262 -5.34 -21.64 -19.91
N TYR A 263 -5.59 -20.47 -19.33
CA TYR A 263 -6.93 -19.87 -19.29
C TYR A 263 -7.15 -18.80 -20.38
N GLN A 264 -6.18 -18.58 -21.25
CA GLN A 264 -6.23 -17.62 -22.36
C GLN A 264 -6.52 -16.17 -21.90
N VAL A 265 -5.91 -15.79 -20.80
CA VAL A 265 -6.00 -14.43 -20.22
C VAL A 265 -4.68 -13.72 -20.42
N ALA A 266 -4.71 -12.55 -21.07
CA ALA A 266 -3.55 -11.68 -21.18
C ALA A 266 -3.53 -10.72 -19.98
N LEU A 267 -2.68 -10.97 -19.00
CA LEU A 267 -2.49 -10.04 -17.88
C LEU A 267 -1.71 -8.81 -18.33
N PRO A 268 -2.05 -7.61 -17.83
CA PRO A 268 -1.29 -6.40 -18.11
C PRO A 268 0.11 -6.49 -17.48
N ASP A 269 1.09 -5.90 -18.14
CA ASP A 269 2.43 -5.77 -17.59
C ASP A 269 2.41 -4.75 -16.41
N ILE A 270 2.70 -5.22 -15.19
CA ILE A 270 2.75 -4.40 -13.97
C ILE A 270 4.13 -4.57 -13.32
N GLU A 271 4.90 -3.50 -13.22
CA GLU A 271 6.21 -3.52 -12.59
C GLU A 271 6.14 -4.03 -11.14
N ASP A 272 7.14 -4.81 -10.71
CA ASP A 272 7.29 -5.25 -9.31
C ASP A 272 7.91 -4.13 -8.46
N ALA A 273 7.27 -2.98 -8.50
CA ALA A 273 7.63 -1.82 -7.69
C ALA A 273 6.38 -1.01 -7.34
N PRO A 274 6.31 -0.40 -6.16
CA PRO A 274 5.20 0.49 -5.82
C PRO A 274 5.09 1.66 -6.81
N ALA A 275 3.93 1.81 -7.45
CA ALA A 275 3.66 2.90 -8.37
C ALA A 275 3.54 4.28 -7.67
N PHE A 276 3.47 4.27 -6.35
CA PHE A 276 3.34 5.48 -5.53
C PHE A 276 4.29 5.47 -4.34
N ALA A 277 4.71 6.67 -3.94
CA ALA A 277 5.40 6.93 -2.69
C ALA A 277 4.44 7.56 -1.66
N LYS A 278 4.72 7.33 -0.38
CA LYS A 278 3.95 7.82 0.76
C LYS A 278 4.63 9.07 1.34
N ILE A 279 4.08 10.25 1.08
CA ILE A 279 4.61 11.52 1.59
C ILE A 279 3.94 11.84 2.94
N PRO A 280 4.70 11.98 4.04
CA PRO A 280 4.12 12.33 5.34
C PRO A 280 3.42 13.70 5.32
N VAL A 281 2.21 13.74 5.88
CA VAL A 281 1.42 14.98 5.96
C VAL A 281 1.64 15.60 7.34
N SER A 282 2.53 16.60 7.42
CA SER A 282 2.83 17.36 8.65
C SER A 282 2.02 18.65 8.79
N ARG A 283 1.49 19.17 7.70
CA ARG A 283 0.59 20.33 7.60
C ARG A 283 -0.53 20.07 6.59
N PRO A 284 -1.61 20.85 6.58
CA PRO A 284 -2.58 20.76 5.49
C PRO A 284 -1.90 20.92 4.13
N LEU A 285 -2.12 19.96 3.21
CA LEU A 285 -1.54 19.92 1.89
C LEU A 285 -2.64 19.66 0.85
N GLY A 286 -2.94 20.65 0.04
CA GLY A 286 -3.91 20.55 -1.06
C GLY A 286 -3.32 19.81 -2.26
N LEU A 287 -4.15 19.05 -2.99
CA LEU A 287 -3.74 18.35 -4.22
C LEU A 287 -3.22 19.33 -5.28
N ASP A 288 -3.79 20.53 -5.37
CA ASP A 288 -3.31 21.57 -6.30
C ASP A 288 -1.90 22.06 -5.94
N GLU A 289 -1.63 22.24 -4.65
CA GLU A 289 -0.29 22.58 -4.16
C GLU A 289 0.69 21.43 -4.40
N ALA A 290 0.31 20.20 -4.06
CA ALA A 290 1.12 19.02 -4.29
C ALA A 290 1.44 18.83 -5.78
N ALA A 291 0.46 19.01 -6.67
CA ALA A 291 0.64 18.95 -8.12
C ALA A 291 1.66 19.98 -8.61
N ARG A 292 1.53 21.23 -8.20
CA ARG A 292 2.47 22.30 -8.54
C ARG A 292 3.89 22.03 -8.02
N LEU A 293 4.01 21.47 -6.82
CA LEU A 293 5.31 21.17 -6.21
C LEU A 293 5.95 19.91 -6.79
N SER A 294 5.20 18.85 -7.08
CA SER A 294 5.73 17.58 -7.59
C SER A 294 5.91 17.58 -9.11
N GLY A 295 5.13 18.40 -9.85
CA GLY A 295 5.01 18.31 -11.29
C GLY A 295 4.09 17.17 -11.76
N ALA A 296 3.44 16.44 -10.85
CA ALA A 296 2.36 15.52 -11.19
C ALA A 296 1.08 16.29 -11.56
N SER A 297 0.21 15.67 -12.33
CA SER A 297 -1.11 16.25 -12.58
C SER A 297 -2.02 16.13 -11.34
N ARG A 298 -2.96 17.06 -11.20
CA ARG A 298 -3.97 16.98 -10.14
C ARG A 298 -4.84 15.73 -10.28
N GLY A 299 -5.06 15.26 -11.52
CA GLY A 299 -5.81 14.04 -11.82
C GLY A 299 -5.13 12.81 -11.21
N GLU A 300 -3.86 12.58 -11.53
CA GLU A 300 -3.06 11.49 -10.98
C GLU A 300 -3.04 11.49 -9.44
N LEU A 301 -2.85 12.68 -8.84
CA LEU A 301 -2.90 12.78 -7.38
C LEU A 301 -4.29 12.48 -6.81
N SER A 302 -5.37 12.86 -7.51
CA SER A 302 -6.73 12.57 -7.07
C SER A 302 -7.06 11.08 -7.17
N GLU A 303 -6.61 10.41 -8.22
CA GLU A 303 -6.78 8.97 -8.42
C GLU A 303 -6.05 8.15 -7.34
N LEU A 304 -4.83 8.59 -6.96
CA LEU A 304 -4.07 7.94 -5.87
C LEU A 304 -4.65 8.24 -4.48
N ASN A 305 -5.42 9.33 -4.30
CA ASN A 305 -5.92 9.77 -3.00
C ASN A 305 -7.46 9.91 -2.96
N PRO A 306 -8.23 8.88 -3.28
CA PRO A 306 -9.70 8.96 -3.37
C PRO A 306 -10.37 9.24 -2.01
N ALA A 307 -9.66 9.04 -0.91
CA ALA A 307 -10.12 9.40 0.43
C ALA A 307 -10.32 10.92 0.64
N LEU A 308 -9.64 11.76 -0.16
CA LEU A 308 -9.62 13.22 -0.03
C LEU A 308 -10.71 13.88 -0.88
N SER A 309 -11.99 13.78 -0.46
CA SER A 309 -13.11 14.31 -1.26
C SER A 309 -13.11 15.84 -1.41
N ASN A 310 -12.41 16.58 -0.55
CA ASN A 310 -12.19 18.02 -0.65
C ASN A 310 -10.83 18.39 -1.26
N GLY A 311 -10.03 17.40 -1.68
CA GLY A 311 -8.73 17.60 -2.30
C GLY A 311 -7.65 18.11 -1.34
N THR A 312 -7.80 17.97 -0.03
CA THR A 312 -6.79 18.42 0.96
C THR A 312 -6.50 17.34 1.98
N ALA A 313 -5.24 16.96 2.11
CA ALA A 313 -4.75 16.08 3.17
C ALA A 313 -4.50 16.89 4.45
N HIS A 314 -5.06 16.44 5.57
CA HIS A 314 -4.87 17.04 6.90
C HIS A 314 -4.16 16.08 7.83
N PRO A 315 -3.15 16.50 8.63
CA PRO A 315 -2.38 15.63 9.53
C PRO A 315 -3.21 14.79 10.49
N GLY A 316 -4.37 15.33 10.93
CA GLY A 316 -5.30 14.61 11.82
C GLY A 316 -6.20 13.59 11.12
N GLN A 317 -6.18 13.51 9.81
CA GLN A 317 -7.04 12.64 8.98
C GLN A 317 -6.20 11.69 8.12
N ALA A 318 -5.57 12.19 7.05
CA ALA A 318 -4.63 11.45 6.23
C ALA A 318 -3.23 11.52 6.83
N ARG A 319 -2.60 10.37 7.10
CA ARG A 319 -1.21 10.33 7.59
C ARG A 319 -0.20 10.58 6.49
N VAL A 320 -0.54 10.17 5.28
CA VAL A 320 0.30 10.28 4.09
C VAL A 320 -0.53 10.80 2.92
N LEU A 321 0.14 11.46 1.99
CA LEU A 321 -0.35 11.75 0.66
C LEU A 321 0.36 10.79 -0.30
N LEU A 322 -0.37 10.11 -1.16
CA LEU A 322 0.20 9.25 -2.20
C LEU A 322 0.55 10.10 -3.43
N VAL A 323 1.75 9.89 -3.95
CA VAL A 323 2.29 10.63 -5.10
C VAL A 323 2.97 9.61 -6.02
N PRO A 324 2.91 9.76 -7.34
CA PRO A 324 3.66 8.89 -8.24
C PRO A 324 5.13 8.78 -7.81
N THR A 325 5.69 7.57 -7.81
CA THR A 325 7.03 7.30 -7.25
C THR A 325 8.10 8.19 -7.88
N ASP A 326 8.03 8.43 -9.20
CA ASP A 326 8.96 9.27 -9.94
C ASP A 326 8.87 10.79 -9.61
N ARG A 327 7.86 11.21 -8.85
CA ARG A 327 7.61 12.59 -8.44
C ARG A 327 7.88 12.85 -6.95
N ALA A 328 8.09 11.80 -6.18
CA ALA A 328 8.20 11.86 -4.72
C ALA A 328 9.36 12.72 -4.24
N ASP A 329 10.57 12.49 -4.76
CA ASP A 329 11.78 13.24 -4.38
C ASP A 329 11.66 14.72 -4.68
N THR A 330 11.07 15.04 -5.84
CA THR A 330 10.81 16.44 -6.23
C THR A 330 9.87 17.12 -5.25
N LEU A 331 8.80 16.44 -4.84
CA LEU A 331 7.87 16.98 -3.85
C LEU A 331 8.54 17.16 -2.49
N MET A 332 9.23 16.14 -2.00
CA MET A 332 9.91 16.17 -0.71
C MET A 332 10.92 17.31 -0.62
N ALA A 333 11.81 17.45 -1.61
CA ALA A 333 12.79 18.50 -1.66
C ALA A 333 12.15 19.91 -1.63
N ARG A 334 11.00 20.09 -2.29
CA ARG A 334 10.29 21.37 -2.29
C ARG A 334 9.47 21.63 -1.03
N LEU A 335 9.02 20.58 -0.33
CA LEU A 335 8.35 20.73 0.97
C LEU A 335 9.34 21.06 2.09
N GLU A 336 10.58 20.53 2.01
CA GLU A 336 11.64 20.78 2.98
C GLU A 336 12.32 22.14 2.79
N THR A 337 12.32 22.64 1.55
CA THR A 337 12.81 23.99 1.29
C THR A 337 11.86 24.96 1.98
N PRO A 338 12.31 25.71 3.02
CA PRO A 338 11.47 26.76 3.59
C PRO A 338 11.05 27.63 2.42
N ALA A 339 9.74 27.84 2.28
CA ALA A 339 9.26 28.75 1.24
C ALA A 339 10.01 30.05 1.44
N SER A 340 11.02 30.30 0.62
CA SER A 340 11.50 31.66 0.42
C SER A 340 10.21 32.41 0.11
N PRO A 341 9.97 33.57 0.71
CA PRO A 341 8.80 34.37 0.40
C PRO A 341 8.92 34.91 -1.02
N SER A 342 9.00 34.01 -1.99
CA SER A 342 8.90 34.31 -3.41
C SER A 342 7.42 34.40 -3.71
N GLY A 343 6.89 35.58 -3.53
CA GLY A 343 5.59 35.93 -4.06
C GLY A 343 5.56 35.57 -5.54
N SER A 344 4.96 34.44 -5.87
CA SER A 344 4.60 34.09 -7.23
C SER A 344 3.09 34.13 -7.37
N GLY A 345 2.59 35.28 -7.80
CA GLY A 345 1.58 35.25 -8.84
C GLY A 345 0.13 35.12 -8.47
N ASP A 346 -0.28 35.56 -7.30
CA ASP A 346 -1.64 36.11 -7.17
C ASP A 346 -1.61 37.01 -5.94
N GLY A 347 -1.43 38.29 -6.11
CA GLY A 347 -1.24 39.33 -5.12
C GLY A 347 -1.93 39.22 -3.75
N SER A 348 -2.00 37.98 -3.20
CA SER A 348 -2.61 37.72 -1.92
C SER A 348 -1.60 37.16 -0.87
N TYR A 349 -1.79 37.54 0.40
CA TYR A 349 -0.98 37.13 1.55
C TYR A 349 -1.87 36.61 2.65
N VAL A 350 -1.54 35.44 3.19
CA VAL A 350 -2.24 34.87 4.34
C VAL A 350 -1.55 35.30 5.62
N VAL A 351 -2.25 36.03 6.48
CA VAL A 351 -1.76 36.54 7.77
C VAL A 351 -1.38 35.39 8.68
N GLN A 352 -0.16 35.45 9.21
CA GLN A 352 0.36 34.48 10.17
C GLN A 352 0.27 35.00 11.60
N SER A 353 0.36 34.10 12.60
CA SER A 353 0.40 34.51 14.01
C SER A 353 1.62 35.37 14.28
N GLY A 354 1.41 36.57 14.81
CA GLY A 354 2.46 37.57 15.06
C GLY A 354 2.71 38.55 13.91
N ASP A 355 1.99 38.45 12.80
CA ASP A 355 2.08 39.44 11.73
C ASP A 355 1.36 40.75 12.10
N SER A 356 1.93 41.86 11.59
CA SER A 356 1.30 43.18 11.60
C SER A 356 1.31 43.76 10.18
N LEU A 357 0.42 44.70 9.90
CA LEU A 357 0.41 45.35 8.58
C LEU A 357 1.78 45.96 8.22
N SER A 358 2.53 46.47 9.20
CA SER A 358 3.87 47.02 8.97
C SER A 358 4.91 45.96 8.65
N THR A 359 4.87 44.78 9.30
CA THR A 359 5.78 43.67 9.00
C THR A 359 5.48 43.05 7.64
N ILE A 360 4.21 42.90 7.30
CA ILE A 360 3.79 42.41 5.99
C ILE A 360 4.20 43.41 4.89
N ALA A 361 3.91 44.68 5.09
CA ALA A 361 4.27 45.75 4.15
C ALA A 361 5.77 45.80 3.85
N SER A 362 6.60 45.75 4.91
CA SER A 362 8.07 45.70 4.80
C SER A 362 8.59 44.49 4.04
N ARG A 363 8.03 43.26 4.36
CA ARG A 363 8.43 42.03 3.67
C ARG A 363 8.03 41.98 2.20
N GLN A 364 6.92 42.63 1.86
CA GLN A 364 6.32 42.56 0.52
C GLN A 364 6.67 43.78 -0.35
N GLY A 365 7.42 44.76 0.16
CA GLY A 365 7.83 45.96 -0.57
C GLY A 365 6.67 46.87 -0.93
N VAL A 366 5.57 46.86 -0.18
CA VAL A 366 4.36 47.63 -0.40
C VAL A 366 4.07 48.56 0.79
N SER A 367 3.34 49.65 0.59
CA SER A 367 3.01 50.56 1.69
C SER A 367 1.80 50.02 2.51
N VAL A 368 1.81 50.19 3.84
CA VAL A 368 0.70 49.84 4.75
C VAL A 368 -0.60 50.52 4.29
N SER A 369 -0.56 51.76 3.87
CA SER A 369 -1.73 52.50 3.36
C SER A 369 -2.34 51.80 2.15
N ARG A 370 -1.50 51.27 1.26
CA ARG A 370 -1.95 50.59 0.05
C ARG A 370 -2.57 49.21 0.37
N ILE A 371 -1.97 48.45 1.30
CA ILE A 371 -2.58 47.20 1.77
C ILE A 371 -3.97 47.46 2.38
N ARG A 372 -4.09 48.50 3.23
CA ARG A 372 -5.40 48.88 3.80
C ARG A 372 -6.43 49.24 2.71
N GLN A 373 -6.04 50.04 1.75
CA GLN A 373 -6.93 50.51 0.69
C GLN A 373 -7.49 49.35 -0.14
N VAL A 374 -6.62 48.43 -0.56
CA VAL A 374 -7.03 47.30 -1.43
C VAL A 374 -7.91 46.33 -0.68
N ASN A 375 -7.69 46.15 0.64
CA ASN A 375 -8.43 45.22 1.47
C ASN A 375 -9.61 45.83 2.28
N GLY A 376 -9.88 47.14 2.09
CA GLY A 376 -10.96 47.81 2.80
C GLY A 376 -10.79 47.81 4.34
N LEU A 377 -9.54 47.82 4.84
CA LEU A 377 -9.27 47.73 6.27
C LEU A 377 -9.40 49.10 6.95
N ASN A 378 -10.27 49.18 7.94
CA ASN A 378 -10.47 50.40 8.74
C ASN A 378 -9.55 50.47 9.98
N GLY A 379 -8.70 49.46 10.24
CA GLY A 379 -7.79 49.37 11.39
C GLY A 379 -6.57 48.50 11.12
N ASP A 380 -5.74 48.31 12.16
CA ASP A 380 -4.49 47.54 12.09
C ASP A 380 -4.63 46.10 12.59
N VAL A 381 -5.82 45.70 13.06
CA VAL A 381 -6.06 44.36 13.61
C VAL A 381 -6.15 43.36 12.48
N LEU A 382 -5.25 42.36 12.51
CA LEU A 382 -5.23 41.27 11.61
C LEU A 382 -5.52 39.97 12.38
N HIS A 383 -6.18 39.02 11.73
CA HIS A 383 -6.43 37.70 12.29
C HIS A 383 -5.57 36.65 11.58
N PRO A 384 -4.90 35.72 12.31
CA PRO A 384 -4.21 34.62 11.67
C PRO A 384 -5.17 33.84 10.76
N GLY A 385 -4.72 33.57 9.51
CA GLY A 385 -5.53 32.96 8.46
C GLY A 385 -6.32 33.93 7.59
N GLN A 386 -6.33 35.24 7.90
CA GLN A 386 -6.93 36.28 7.07
C GLN A 386 -6.12 36.41 5.76
N VAL A 387 -6.82 36.46 4.62
CA VAL A 387 -6.21 36.67 3.31
C VAL A 387 -6.22 38.16 3.00
N LEU A 388 -5.05 38.73 2.65
CA LEU A 388 -4.88 40.10 2.24
C LEU A 388 -4.46 40.15 0.78
N ASP A 389 -5.14 40.96 -0.03
CA ASP A 389 -4.70 41.28 -1.37
C ASP A 389 -3.54 42.29 -1.31
N LEU A 390 -2.44 41.96 -1.99
CA LEU A 390 -1.25 42.81 -2.06
C LEU A 390 -1.17 43.52 -3.42
N PRO A 391 -1.10 44.86 -3.44
CA PRO A 391 -1.00 45.59 -4.69
C PRO A 391 0.35 45.36 -5.37
N ARG A 392 0.37 45.18 -6.70
CA ARG A 392 1.59 45.17 -7.48
C ARG A 392 2.05 46.61 -7.63
N GLU A 393 3.20 46.99 -7.09
CA GLU A 393 3.84 48.24 -7.49
C GLU A 393 4.48 48.02 -8.87
N SER A 394 3.98 48.71 -9.89
CA SER A 394 4.73 48.94 -11.10
C SER A 394 5.86 49.92 -10.75
N VAL A 395 7.09 49.43 -10.66
CA VAL A 395 8.28 50.31 -10.56
C VAL A 395 8.35 51.08 -11.87
N ALA A 396 7.83 52.32 -11.87
CA ALA A 396 8.13 53.26 -12.90
C ALA A 396 9.56 53.76 -12.65
N TYR A 397 10.52 53.26 -13.41
CA TYR A 397 11.83 53.90 -13.51
C TYR A 397 11.63 55.28 -14.12
N ARG A 398 11.93 56.29 -13.36
CA ARG A 398 12.32 57.59 -13.86
C ARG A 398 13.84 57.73 -13.78
#